data_8f6c1e98e294caa378d57f32dc5c63fa
#
_entry.id   8f6c1e98e294caa378d57f32dc5c63fa
#
_cell.length_a   1.000
_cell.length_b   1.000
_cell.length_c   1.000
_cell.angle_alpha   90.00
_cell.angle_beta   90.00
_cell.angle_gamma   90.00
#
_symmetry.space_group_name_H-M   'P 1'
#
loop_
_entity.id
_entity.type
_entity.pdbx_description
1 polymer ?
#
loop_
_entity_poly.entity_id
_entity_poly.type
_entity_poly.pdbx_seq_one_letter_code
_entity_poly.pdbx_strand_id
1 'polypeptide(L)'
;MPNDLIEFADITTPKLIKVIGVGGGGGNAVGQMYRDEIPDVRYVVTNTDSKALTDSPVPDRLQLGPGLGAGGDPKKGKHFAEESVDKIRELLDDDTHMVFITAGMGGGTGTGASPVIAREARAKGILTIGIVTIPFLFERERQIDKALDGLEVLAKEVDALLVINNERLCEIYPNLSIIDAFKRADQTLSTAVRSITEIISMHGKVGLDFEDVRTTLTDGGVAVMSSGYAEGDHRVTRAIEDALHSPLLNNNDVYNADRILLAISTSKEKDGVLLTGELDEVTAFMQKFDSQIQTKWGLVIDPSLGKQVKITILASGFGLYNKKKKQKEAVAKQIQEITAEQEAVKNQSETTETTDRRNAYYTNNLSLIHISEPTRPRLI
;
A
#
# COMPACT_ATOMS: atom_id res chain seq x y z
N MET A 1 14.87 50.62 26.73
CA MET A 1 13.78 49.79 26.24
C MET A 1 14.46 48.58 25.63
N PRO A 2 14.37 47.38 26.18
CA PRO A 2 14.93 46.19 25.53
C PRO A 2 14.02 45.84 24.36
N ASN A 3 14.63 45.71 23.20
CA ASN A 3 13.99 45.09 22.03
C ASN A 3 13.77 43.61 22.34
N ASP A 4 12.56 43.23 22.67
CA ASP A 4 12.13 41.83 22.59
C ASP A 4 12.11 41.40 21.12
N LEU A 5 13.27 40.97 20.63
CA LEU A 5 13.37 40.21 19.42
C LEU A 5 12.68 38.88 19.69
N ILE A 6 11.52 38.68 19.09
CA ILE A 6 10.90 37.35 18.98
C ILE A 6 11.86 36.52 18.15
N GLU A 7 12.71 35.73 18.79
CA GLU A 7 13.42 34.65 18.12
C GLU A 7 12.38 33.65 17.62
N PHE A 8 12.14 33.64 16.32
CA PHE A 8 11.43 32.53 15.71
C PHE A 8 12.31 31.30 15.86
N ALA A 9 11.91 30.39 16.72
CA ALA A 9 12.54 29.08 16.79
C ALA A 9 12.54 28.50 15.37
N ASP A 10 13.69 27.99 14.93
CA ASP A 10 13.75 27.17 13.72
C ASP A 10 12.75 26.04 13.87
N ILE A 11 11.61 26.17 13.19
CA ILE A 11 10.58 25.11 13.14
C ILE A 11 11.18 24.03 12.24
N THR A 12 12.00 23.17 12.85
CA THR A 12 12.31 21.88 12.23
C THR A 12 11.00 21.11 12.20
N THR A 13 10.40 21.04 11.03
CA THR A 13 9.19 20.22 10.81
C THR A 13 9.52 18.79 11.27
N PRO A 14 8.84 18.27 12.29
CA PRO A 14 9.10 16.92 12.75
C PRO A 14 8.84 15.96 11.58
N LYS A 15 9.74 15.01 11.38
CA LYS A 15 9.53 13.96 10.37
C LYS A 15 8.43 13.02 10.87
N LEU A 16 7.20 13.33 10.51
CA LEU A 16 5.99 12.61 10.96
C LEU A 16 5.85 11.21 10.37
N ILE A 17 6.63 10.90 9.32
CA ILE A 17 6.50 9.68 8.52
C ILE A 17 7.75 8.81 8.71
N LYS A 18 7.53 7.53 9.01
CA LYS A 18 8.58 6.52 9.09
C LYS A 18 8.32 5.39 8.10
N VAL A 19 9.36 4.92 7.43
CA VAL A 19 9.30 3.75 6.55
C VAL A 19 10.18 2.65 7.13
N ILE A 20 9.58 1.51 7.41
CA ILE A 20 10.24 0.34 7.98
C ILE A 20 10.29 -0.77 6.93
N GLY A 21 11.48 -1.07 6.43
CA GLY A 21 11.72 -2.19 5.55
C GLY A 21 11.93 -3.48 6.33
N VAL A 22 11.12 -4.51 6.07
CA VAL A 22 11.14 -5.76 6.83
C VAL A 22 11.62 -6.90 5.94
N GLY A 23 12.71 -7.54 6.35
CA GLY A 23 13.35 -8.61 5.62
C GLY A 23 14.13 -8.15 4.38
N GLY A 24 14.55 -9.07 3.52
CA GLY A 24 15.36 -8.76 2.35
C GLY A 24 14.68 -7.84 1.35
N GLY A 25 13.48 -8.20 0.88
CA GLY A 25 12.73 -7.40 -0.09
C GLY A 25 12.36 -6.02 0.44
N GLY A 26 11.83 -5.93 1.67
CA GLY A 26 11.53 -4.64 2.30
C GLY A 26 12.77 -3.79 2.52
N GLY A 27 13.89 -4.40 2.93
CA GLY A 27 15.18 -3.73 3.08
C GLY A 27 15.71 -3.15 1.76
N ASN A 28 15.59 -3.89 0.65
CA ASN A 28 15.98 -3.42 -0.67
C ASN A 28 15.14 -2.22 -1.13
N ALA A 29 13.82 -2.31 -0.96
CA ALA A 29 12.91 -1.23 -1.31
C ALA A 29 13.19 0.05 -0.51
N VAL A 30 13.40 -0.07 0.83
CA VAL A 30 13.75 1.09 1.67
C VAL A 30 15.15 1.62 1.34
N GLY A 31 16.09 0.73 1.01
CA GLY A 31 17.40 1.13 0.50
C GLY A 31 17.31 1.94 -0.79
N GLN A 32 16.35 1.61 -1.68
CA GLN A 32 16.08 2.41 -2.87
C GLN A 32 15.44 3.75 -2.50
N MET A 33 14.41 3.77 -1.64
CA MET A 33 13.77 5.00 -1.17
C MET A 33 14.74 5.97 -0.50
N TYR A 34 15.69 5.42 0.25
CA TYR A 34 16.77 6.20 0.87
C TYR A 34 17.68 6.88 -0.15
N ARG A 35 18.05 6.16 -1.23
CA ARG A 35 18.81 6.74 -2.35
C ARG A 35 18.01 7.75 -3.16
N ASP A 36 16.69 7.56 -3.24
CA ASP A 36 15.76 8.46 -3.94
C ASP A 36 15.46 9.73 -3.13
N GLU A 37 15.95 9.83 -1.89
CA GLU A 37 15.83 10.99 -1.00
C GLU A 37 14.39 11.52 -0.90
N ILE A 38 13.42 10.63 -0.60
CA ILE A 38 12.03 11.07 -0.38
C ILE A 38 12.01 12.02 0.83
N PRO A 39 11.50 13.26 0.70
CA PRO A 39 11.55 14.24 1.76
C PRO A 39 10.67 13.85 2.96
N ASP A 40 11.00 14.39 4.14
CA ASP A 40 10.22 14.28 5.39
C ASP A 40 9.97 12.86 5.89
N VAL A 41 10.81 11.89 5.48
CA VAL A 41 10.72 10.48 5.85
C VAL A 41 11.92 10.05 6.68
N ARG A 42 11.68 9.26 7.73
CA ARG A 42 12.69 8.44 8.41
C ARG A 42 12.71 7.04 7.85
N TYR A 43 13.89 6.52 7.59
CA TYR A 43 14.08 5.19 7.03
C TYR A 43 14.67 4.25 8.07
N VAL A 44 14.08 3.07 8.20
CA VAL A 44 14.59 2.01 9.07
C VAL A 44 14.55 0.69 8.30
N VAL A 45 15.57 -0.13 8.47
CA VAL A 45 15.55 -1.51 7.96
C VAL A 45 15.60 -2.50 9.12
N THR A 46 14.76 -3.52 9.04
CA THR A 46 14.69 -4.59 10.03
C THR A 46 14.90 -5.94 9.35
N ASN A 47 15.74 -6.77 9.94
CA ASN A 47 15.97 -8.11 9.39
C ASN A 47 16.40 -9.09 10.49
N THR A 48 16.16 -10.37 10.24
CA THR A 48 16.71 -11.47 11.03
C THR A 48 18.11 -11.88 10.57
N ASP A 49 18.60 -11.37 9.45
CA ASP A 49 19.93 -11.58 8.88
C ASP A 49 20.80 -10.34 9.12
N SER A 50 21.85 -10.49 9.94
CA SER A 50 22.77 -9.42 10.29
C SER A 50 23.60 -8.92 9.10
N LYS A 51 23.93 -9.81 8.14
CA LYS A 51 24.69 -9.42 6.95
C LYS A 51 23.86 -8.51 6.06
N ALA A 52 22.61 -8.85 5.81
CA ALA A 52 21.70 -8.02 5.02
C ALA A 52 21.51 -6.61 5.64
N LEU A 53 21.55 -6.50 6.97
CA LEU A 53 21.52 -5.20 7.65
C LEU A 53 22.83 -4.43 7.46
N THR A 54 23.98 -5.11 7.53
CA THR A 54 25.30 -4.47 7.34
C THR A 54 25.47 -3.90 5.93
N ASP A 55 24.99 -4.64 4.93
CA ASP A 55 25.07 -4.26 3.51
C ASP A 55 24.08 -3.16 3.09
N SER A 56 23.11 -2.82 3.96
CA SER A 56 22.11 -1.79 3.68
C SER A 56 22.70 -0.38 3.69
N PRO A 57 22.34 0.51 2.75
CA PRO A 57 22.72 1.92 2.79
C PRO A 57 22.01 2.72 3.90
N VAL A 58 20.93 2.18 4.47
CA VAL A 58 20.12 2.86 5.49
C VAL A 58 20.85 2.83 6.83
N PRO A 59 21.02 3.98 7.52
CA PRO A 59 21.75 4.05 8.77
C PRO A 59 21.00 3.39 9.94
N ASP A 60 19.67 3.60 10.02
CA ASP A 60 18.87 3.08 11.12
C ASP A 60 18.48 1.62 10.85
N ARG A 61 18.97 0.74 11.72
CA ARG A 61 18.88 -0.72 11.53
C ARG A 61 18.42 -1.40 12.80
N LEU A 62 17.48 -2.32 12.68
CA LEU A 62 17.02 -3.15 13.79
C LEU A 62 17.21 -4.63 13.45
N GLN A 63 18.07 -5.31 14.18
CA GLN A 63 18.24 -6.77 14.07
C GLN A 63 17.17 -7.46 14.94
N LEU A 64 16.48 -8.41 14.31
CA LEU A 64 15.51 -9.28 14.98
C LEU A 64 16.16 -10.66 15.22
N GLY A 65 16.15 -11.09 16.48
CA GLY A 65 16.73 -12.37 16.89
C GLY A 65 18.27 -12.44 16.73
N PRO A 66 18.84 -13.64 16.55
CA PRO A 66 20.29 -13.90 16.64
C PRO A 66 21.11 -13.48 15.41
N GLY A 67 20.49 -12.97 14.34
CA GLY A 67 21.21 -12.51 13.14
C GLY A 67 21.49 -13.57 12.07
N LEU A 68 20.98 -14.79 12.20
CA LEU A 68 21.24 -15.92 11.30
C LEU A 68 20.17 -16.10 10.20
N GLY A 69 19.21 -15.18 10.11
CA GLY A 69 18.09 -15.27 9.19
C GLY A 69 16.97 -16.20 9.67
N ALA A 70 15.79 -16.09 9.06
CA ALA A 70 14.63 -16.93 9.38
C ALA A 70 14.54 -18.21 8.51
N GLY A 71 15.44 -18.41 7.56
CA GLY A 71 15.46 -19.61 6.71
C GLY A 71 14.19 -19.81 5.86
N GLY A 72 13.50 -18.74 5.45
CA GLY A 72 12.26 -18.82 4.69
C GLY A 72 11.05 -19.32 5.50
N ASP A 73 11.14 -19.35 6.83
CA ASP A 73 10.07 -19.75 7.73
C ASP A 73 9.42 -18.54 8.41
N PRO A 74 8.16 -18.18 8.06
CA PRO A 74 7.43 -17.07 8.68
C PRO A 74 7.24 -17.23 10.19
N LYS A 75 7.13 -18.45 10.71
CA LYS A 75 6.98 -18.70 12.15
C LYS A 75 8.22 -18.27 12.92
N LYS A 76 9.41 -18.54 12.35
CA LYS A 76 10.68 -18.06 12.94
C LYS A 76 10.79 -16.54 12.85
N GLY A 77 10.42 -15.95 11.70
CA GLY A 77 10.39 -14.50 11.54
C GLY A 77 9.50 -13.81 12.56
N LYS A 78 8.30 -14.35 12.78
CA LYS A 78 7.37 -13.90 13.80
C LYS A 78 7.96 -14.04 15.21
N HIS A 79 8.50 -15.19 15.55
CA HIS A 79 9.10 -15.45 16.86
C HIS A 79 10.22 -14.46 17.18
N PHE A 80 11.16 -14.23 16.26
CA PHE A 80 12.24 -13.26 16.47
C PHE A 80 11.75 -11.82 16.58
N ALA A 81 10.67 -11.46 15.90
CA ALA A 81 10.04 -10.16 16.07
C ALA A 81 9.36 -10.03 17.44
N GLU A 82 8.70 -11.07 17.92
CA GLU A 82 8.08 -11.11 19.25
C GLU A 82 9.12 -11.03 20.36
N GLU A 83 10.26 -11.70 20.25
CA GLU A 83 11.39 -11.55 21.19
C GLU A 83 12.01 -10.14 21.16
N SER A 84 11.84 -9.42 20.07
CA SER A 84 12.39 -8.06 19.87
C SER A 84 11.35 -6.95 20.10
N VAL A 85 10.18 -7.25 20.66
CA VAL A 85 9.06 -6.30 20.79
C VAL A 85 9.46 -5.01 21.52
N ASP A 86 10.26 -5.10 22.58
CA ASP A 86 10.67 -3.91 23.33
C ASP A 86 11.52 -2.96 22.47
N LYS A 87 12.41 -3.51 21.63
CA LYS A 87 13.20 -2.71 20.67
C LYS A 87 12.31 -2.12 19.57
N ILE A 88 11.29 -2.85 19.13
CA ILE A 88 10.31 -2.34 18.16
C ILE A 88 9.52 -1.19 18.77
N ARG A 89 9.11 -1.30 20.02
CA ARG A 89 8.42 -0.21 20.74
C ARG A 89 9.29 1.01 20.93
N GLU A 90 10.57 0.83 21.29
CA GLU A 90 11.55 1.90 21.36
C GLU A 90 11.75 2.60 20.01
N LEU A 91 11.84 1.84 18.93
CA LEU A 91 11.92 2.37 17.57
C LEU A 91 10.72 3.24 17.19
N LEU A 92 9.55 2.94 17.74
CA LEU A 92 8.27 3.64 17.49
C LEU A 92 7.96 4.70 18.58
N ASP A 93 8.87 4.94 19.51
CA ASP A 93 8.67 5.87 20.65
C ASP A 93 9.25 7.24 20.33
N ASP A 94 8.81 7.83 19.23
CA ASP A 94 9.16 9.16 18.77
C ASP A 94 7.93 9.89 18.18
N ASP A 95 8.14 11.06 17.59
CA ASP A 95 7.07 11.88 16.99
C ASP A 95 6.52 11.30 15.68
N THR A 96 6.57 9.98 15.47
CA THR A 96 6.02 9.33 14.29
C THR A 96 4.50 9.25 14.36
N HIS A 97 3.81 9.83 13.38
CA HIS A 97 2.35 9.79 13.27
C HIS A 97 1.86 8.80 12.20
N MET A 98 2.73 8.45 11.25
CA MET A 98 2.45 7.47 10.19
C MET A 98 3.64 6.54 10.00
N VAL A 99 3.37 5.26 9.84
CA VAL A 99 4.38 4.26 9.50
C VAL A 99 3.99 3.48 8.26
N PHE A 100 4.92 3.42 7.30
CA PHE A 100 4.84 2.48 6.20
C PHE A 100 5.66 1.25 6.55
N ILE A 101 5.04 0.07 6.48
CA ILE A 101 5.69 -1.21 6.65
C ILE A 101 5.79 -1.85 5.28
N THR A 102 7.02 -1.96 4.76
CA THR A 102 7.26 -2.56 3.45
C THR A 102 7.96 -3.88 3.57
N ALA A 103 7.46 -4.89 2.84
CA ALA A 103 8.00 -6.24 2.85
C ALA A 103 7.73 -6.98 1.54
N GLY A 104 8.67 -7.83 1.12
CA GLY A 104 8.38 -8.90 0.18
C GLY A 104 7.74 -10.07 0.93
N MET A 105 6.51 -10.40 0.57
CA MET A 105 5.78 -11.52 1.18
C MET A 105 6.27 -12.85 0.59
N GLY A 106 6.04 -13.95 1.31
CA GLY A 106 6.49 -15.30 0.94
C GLY A 106 7.79 -15.72 1.61
N GLY A 107 8.68 -14.78 1.98
CA GLY A 107 9.88 -15.03 2.76
C GLY A 107 9.61 -15.28 4.25
N GLY A 108 10.66 -15.56 5.02
CA GLY A 108 10.52 -15.79 6.46
C GLY A 108 10.34 -14.50 7.26
N THR A 109 11.28 -13.57 7.12
CA THR A 109 11.31 -12.34 7.92
C THR A 109 10.18 -11.39 7.52
N GLY A 110 10.07 -11.05 6.22
CA GLY A 110 9.04 -10.13 5.73
C GLY A 110 7.64 -10.58 6.11
N THR A 111 7.30 -11.84 5.82
CA THR A 111 5.98 -12.41 6.09
C THR A 111 5.67 -12.53 7.59
N GLY A 112 6.68 -12.94 8.38
CA GLY A 112 6.47 -13.23 9.81
C GLY A 112 6.58 -12.03 10.72
N ALA A 113 7.52 -11.12 10.48
CA ALA A 113 7.80 -9.98 11.36
C ALA A 113 6.93 -8.76 11.07
N SER A 114 6.52 -8.53 9.82
CA SER A 114 5.70 -7.35 9.46
C SER A 114 4.42 -7.21 10.27
N PRO A 115 3.62 -8.31 10.51
CA PRO A 115 2.42 -8.19 11.34
C PRO A 115 2.71 -7.82 12.79
N VAL A 116 3.83 -8.28 13.34
CA VAL A 116 4.23 -7.95 14.73
C VAL A 116 4.56 -6.46 14.83
N ILE A 117 5.35 -5.94 13.89
CA ILE A 117 5.71 -4.52 13.84
C ILE A 117 4.47 -3.66 13.63
N ALA A 118 3.56 -4.07 12.74
CA ALA A 118 2.30 -3.38 12.47
C ALA A 118 1.42 -3.30 13.72
N ARG A 119 1.27 -4.40 14.44
CA ARG A 119 0.51 -4.43 15.68
C ARG A 119 1.05 -3.46 16.73
N GLU A 120 2.36 -3.41 16.92
CA GLU A 120 2.98 -2.50 17.90
C GLU A 120 2.81 -1.03 17.47
N ALA A 121 2.91 -0.72 16.18
CA ALA A 121 2.69 0.63 15.67
C ALA A 121 1.23 1.06 15.86
N ARG A 122 0.29 0.21 15.49
CA ARG A 122 -1.15 0.48 15.64
C ARG A 122 -1.57 0.60 17.10
N ALA A 123 -0.97 -0.20 17.98
CA ALA A 123 -1.20 -0.09 19.43
C ALA A 123 -0.76 1.26 20.05
N LYS A 124 0.18 1.96 19.41
CA LYS A 124 0.60 3.33 19.75
C LYS A 124 -0.28 4.42 19.10
N GLY A 125 -1.30 4.07 18.32
CA GLY A 125 -2.16 5.00 17.60
C GLY A 125 -1.50 5.62 16.36
N ILE A 126 -0.41 5.04 15.87
CA ILE A 126 0.28 5.45 14.66
C ILE A 126 -0.50 4.93 13.46
N LEU A 127 -0.82 5.79 12.48
CA LEU A 127 -1.43 5.35 11.23
C LEU A 127 -0.50 4.36 10.53
N THR A 128 -0.93 3.11 10.42
CA THR A 128 -0.08 2.00 9.97
C THR A 128 -0.51 1.49 8.61
N ILE A 129 0.37 1.63 7.63
CA ILE A 129 0.11 1.25 6.24
C ILE A 129 1.09 0.16 5.82
N GLY A 130 0.55 -0.99 5.39
CA GLY A 130 1.34 -2.04 4.74
C GLY A 130 1.47 -1.75 3.25
N ILE A 131 2.70 -1.75 2.72
CA ILE A 131 2.95 -1.70 1.27
C ILE A 131 3.85 -2.88 0.93
N VAL A 132 3.28 -3.93 0.34
CA VAL A 132 3.96 -5.21 0.21
C VAL A 132 3.86 -5.78 -1.20
N THR A 133 4.81 -6.63 -1.53
CA THR A 133 4.80 -7.35 -2.81
C THR A 133 4.48 -8.83 -2.60
N ILE A 134 3.73 -9.41 -3.54
CA ILE A 134 3.60 -10.86 -3.67
C ILE A 134 4.60 -11.40 -4.70
N PRO A 135 5.12 -12.63 -4.49
CA PRO A 135 6.15 -13.22 -5.33
C PRO A 135 5.74 -13.34 -6.80
N PHE A 136 6.74 -13.44 -7.68
CA PHE A 136 6.54 -13.83 -9.07
C PHE A 136 6.08 -15.29 -9.18
N LEU A 137 5.41 -15.66 -10.27
CA LEU A 137 4.97 -17.04 -10.52
C LEU A 137 6.12 -18.04 -10.54
N PHE A 138 7.31 -17.66 -11.05
CA PHE A 138 8.48 -18.54 -11.09
C PHE A 138 9.04 -18.90 -9.69
N GLU A 139 8.68 -18.16 -8.63
CA GLU A 139 9.05 -18.45 -7.25
C GLU A 139 8.27 -19.64 -6.66
N ARG A 140 7.36 -20.21 -7.41
CA ARG A 140 6.54 -21.39 -7.13
C ARG A 140 5.45 -21.21 -6.08
N GLU A 141 4.46 -22.08 -6.19
CA GLU A 141 3.21 -22.09 -5.40
C GLU A 141 3.42 -21.98 -3.90
N ARG A 142 4.36 -22.74 -3.33
CA ARG A 142 4.62 -22.71 -1.88
C ARG A 142 5.02 -21.33 -1.36
N GLN A 143 5.71 -20.54 -2.17
CA GLN A 143 6.13 -19.20 -1.78
C GLN A 143 4.95 -18.24 -1.87
N ILE A 144 4.11 -18.42 -2.90
CA ILE A 144 2.89 -17.65 -3.12
C ILE A 144 1.87 -17.93 -2.01
N ASP A 145 1.66 -19.20 -1.64
CA ASP A 145 0.76 -19.57 -0.55
C ASP A 145 1.18 -18.93 0.77
N LYS A 146 2.48 -19.00 1.11
CA LYS A 146 3.00 -18.30 2.29
C LYS A 146 2.78 -16.78 2.24
N ALA A 147 2.90 -16.19 1.04
CA ALA A 147 2.66 -14.77 0.87
C ALA A 147 1.20 -14.43 1.13
N LEU A 148 0.26 -15.21 0.58
CA LEU A 148 -1.18 -15.00 0.75
C LEU A 148 -1.59 -15.17 2.22
N ASP A 149 -1.11 -16.22 2.90
CA ASP A 149 -1.37 -16.42 4.33
C ASP A 149 -0.81 -15.25 5.18
N GLY A 150 0.39 -14.78 4.82
CA GLY A 150 1.00 -13.64 5.49
C GLY A 150 0.24 -12.33 5.26
N LEU A 151 -0.30 -12.13 4.06
CA LEU A 151 -1.16 -10.98 3.74
C LEU A 151 -2.42 -10.95 4.59
N GLU A 152 -3.09 -12.10 4.78
CA GLU A 152 -4.28 -12.19 5.64
C GLU A 152 -4.00 -11.84 7.10
N VAL A 153 -2.81 -12.19 7.58
CA VAL A 153 -2.39 -11.83 8.94
C VAL A 153 -2.06 -10.34 9.01
N LEU A 154 -1.28 -9.83 8.06
CA LEU A 154 -0.87 -8.42 8.04
C LEU A 154 -2.07 -7.48 7.87
N ALA A 155 -3.05 -7.83 7.03
CA ALA A 155 -4.25 -7.03 6.79
C ALA A 155 -5.07 -6.74 8.06
N LYS A 156 -4.96 -7.58 9.09
CA LYS A 156 -5.65 -7.39 10.39
C LYS A 156 -4.91 -6.43 11.31
N GLU A 157 -3.62 -6.23 11.07
CA GLU A 157 -2.73 -5.47 11.93
C GLU A 157 -2.38 -4.08 11.36
N VAL A 158 -2.84 -3.76 10.13
CA VAL A 158 -2.65 -2.46 9.50
C VAL A 158 -3.97 -1.72 9.32
N ASP A 159 -3.94 -0.40 9.16
CA ASP A 159 -5.10 0.42 8.82
C ASP A 159 -5.43 0.32 7.34
N ALA A 160 -4.40 0.30 6.50
CA ALA A 160 -4.53 0.12 5.07
C ALA A 160 -3.43 -0.80 4.53
N LEU A 161 -3.76 -1.61 3.53
CA LEU A 161 -2.84 -2.54 2.89
C LEU A 161 -2.83 -2.32 1.38
N LEU A 162 -1.68 -1.91 0.85
CA LEU A 162 -1.39 -1.85 -0.58
C LEU A 162 -0.60 -3.10 -0.97
N VAL A 163 -1.13 -3.87 -1.91
CA VAL A 163 -0.48 -5.09 -2.39
C VAL A 163 -0.08 -4.94 -3.84
N ILE A 164 1.19 -5.12 -4.12
CA ILE A 164 1.77 -5.06 -5.45
C ILE A 164 1.99 -6.47 -5.95
N ASN A 165 1.38 -6.81 -7.07
CA ASN A 165 1.60 -8.08 -7.73
C ASN A 165 2.81 -7.97 -8.67
N ASN A 166 3.92 -8.64 -8.32
CA ASN A 166 5.13 -8.62 -9.15
C ASN A 166 4.91 -9.20 -10.54
N GLU A 167 4.01 -10.17 -10.72
CA GLU A 167 3.72 -10.77 -12.03
C GLU A 167 3.15 -9.75 -13.01
N ARG A 168 2.37 -8.79 -12.53
CA ARG A 168 1.85 -7.70 -13.37
C ARG A 168 2.98 -6.85 -13.97
N LEU A 169 4.11 -6.73 -13.29
CA LEU A 169 5.26 -6.03 -13.86
C LEU A 169 5.86 -6.80 -15.04
N CYS A 170 5.85 -8.14 -14.99
CA CYS A 170 6.28 -8.97 -16.12
C CYS A 170 5.34 -8.86 -17.32
N GLU A 171 4.03 -8.77 -17.10
CA GLU A 171 3.04 -8.58 -18.17
C GLU A 171 3.24 -7.23 -18.89
N ILE A 172 3.50 -6.16 -18.11
CA ILE A 172 3.68 -4.81 -18.67
C ILE A 172 5.06 -4.65 -19.32
N TYR A 173 6.08 -5.30 -18.74
CA TYR A 173 7.47 -5.18 -19.16
C TYR A 173 8.08 -6.55 -19.50
N PRO A 174 7.62 -7.25 -20.55
CA PRO A 174 8.00 -8.64 -20.83
C PRO A 174 9.48 -8.84 -21.20
N ASN A 175 10.19 -7.76 -21.53
CA ASN A 175 11.60 -7.79 -21.94
C ASN A 175 12.58 -7.38 -20.83
N LEU A 176 12.13 -7.23 -19.57
CA LEU A 176 13.03 -6.92 -18.46
C LEU A 176 13.87 -8.15 -18.09
N SER A 177 15.13 -7.91 -17.71
CA SER A 177 15.89 -8.94 -17.01
C SER A 177 15.24 -9.21 -15.63
N ILE A 178 15.47 -10.39 -15.06
CA ILE A 178 14.98 -10.73 -13.72
C ILE A 178 15.46 -9.71 -12.68
N ILE A 179 16.72 -9.27 -12.78
CA ILE A 179 17.29 -8.25 -11.88
C ILE A 179 16.53 -6.92 -12.00
N ASP A 180 16.22 -6.52 -13.25
CA ASP A 180 15.49 -5.26 -13.47
C ASP A 180 14.01 -5.38 -13.09
N ALA A 181 13.42 -6.57 -13.18
CA ALA A 181 12.06 -6.84 -12.68
C ALA A 181 11.97 -6.63 -11.15
N PHE A 182 12.94 -7.14 -10.38
CA PHE A 182 13.01 -6.87 -8.95
C PHE A 182 13.25 -5.39 -8.64
N LYS A 183 14.18 -4.73 -9.35
CA LYS A 183 14.37 -3.27 -9.21
C LYS A 183 13.08 -2.50 -9.50
N ARG A 184 12.31 -2.93 -10.50
CA ARG A 184 11.04 -2.30 -10.84
C ARG A 184 10.00 -2.48 -9.73
N ALA A 185 9.96 -3.66 -9.09
CA ALA A 185 9.14 -3.89 -7.90
C ALA A 185 9.52 -2.93 -6.75
N ASP A 186 10.83 -2.81 -6.46
CA ASP A 186 11.33 -1.87 -5.45
C ASP A 186 10.98 -0.40 -5.79
N GLN A 187 11.11 0.00 -7.07
CA GLN A 187 10.72 1.32 -7.54
C GLN A 187 9.21 1.57 -7.40
N THR A 188 8.39 0.54 -7.61
CA THR A 188 6.95 0.65 -7.46
C THR A 188 6.56 0.90 -6.01
N LEU A 189 7.21 0.20 -5.06
CA LEU A 189 7.08 0.46 -3.63
C LEU A 189 7.53 1.89 -3.27
N SER A 190 8.67 2.33 -3.81
CA SER A 190 9.19 3.70 -3.62
C SER A 190 8.21 4.76 -4.14
N THR A 191 7.65 4.55 -5.33
CA THR A 191 6.66 5.46 -5.92
C THR A 191 5.41 5.57 -5.06
N ALA A 192 4.94 4.46 -4.49
CA ALA A 192 3.78 4.45 -3.60
C ALA A 192 4.02 5.30 -2.35
N VAL A 193 5.13 5.08 -1.65
CA VAL A 193 5.50 5.88 -0.46
C VAL A 193 5.68 7.35 -0.85
N ARG A 194 6.44 7.63 -1.90
CA ARG A 194 6.69 9.00 -2.39
C ARG A 194 5.39 9.75 -2.66
N SER A 195 4.46 9.15 -3.38
CA SER A 195 3.23 9.83 -3.77
C SER A 195 2.34 10.16 -2.57
N ILE A 196 2.27 9.29 -1.55
CA ILE A 196 1.52 9.59 -0.32
C ILE A 196 2.25 10.69 0.48
N THR A 197 3.57 10.62 0.57
CA THR A 197 4.38 11.63 1.27
C THR A 197 4.25 13.00 0.60
N GLU A 198 4.30 13.06 -0.73
CA GLU A 198 4.12 14.30 -1.50
C GLU A 198 2.76 14.96 -1.24
N ILE A 199 1.69 14.17 -1.15
CA ILE A 199 0.34 14.69 -0.81
C ILE A 199 0.35 15.41 0.54
N ILE A 200 1.09 14.89 1.52
CA ILE A 200 1.16 15.42 2.88
C ILE A 200 2.12 16.62 2.98
N SER A 201 3.28 16.53 2.30
CA SER A 201 4.38 17.49 2.47
C SER A 201 4.30 18.68 1.53
N MET A 202 3.64 18.55 0.37
CA MET A 202 3.62 19.61 -0.63
C MET A 202 2.54 20.64 -0.34
N HIS A 203 2.92 21.92 -0.43
CA HIS A 203 1.98 23.03 -0.23
C HIS A 203 1.08 23.19 -1.44
N GLY A 204 -0.22 23.16 -1.23
CA GLY A 204 -1.26 23.33 -2.25
C GLY A 204 -2.05 24.65 -2.12
N LYS A 205 -2.75 25.03 -3.18
CA LYS A 205 -3.80 26.10 -3.13
C LYS A 205 -5.09 25.58 -2.48
N VAL A 206 -5.42 24.33 -2.73
CA VAL A 206 -6.41 23.55 -1.98
C VAL A 206 -5.58 22.47 -1.30
N GLY A 207 -5.26 22.69 -0.01
CA GLY A 207 -4.37 21.80 0.74
C GLY A 207 -5.05 20.45 0.98
N LEU A 208 -4.26 19.40 0.81
CA LEU A 208 -4.49 18.11 1.44
C LEU A 208 -3.51 18.04 2.59
N ASP A 209 -3.97 17.63 3.74
CA ASP A 209 -3.14 17.52 4.93
C ASP A 209 -3.02 16.06 5.39
N PHE A 210 -2.26 15.87 6.45
CA PHE A 210 -2.06 14.56 7.05
C PHE A 210 -3.40 13.92 7.48
N GLU A 211 -4.34 14.71 8.03
CA GLU A 211 -5.62 14.20 8.51
C GLU A 211 -6.55 13.77 7.36
N ASP A 212 -6.43 14.36 6.16
CA ASP A 212 -7.15 13.92 4.98
C ASP A 212 -6.70 12.53 4.52
N VAL A 213 -5.37 12.29 4.50
CA VAL A 213 -4.79 10.98 4.21
C VAL A 213 -5.16 9.98 5.32
N ARG A 214 -5.06 10.39 6.59
CA ARG A 214 -5.45 9.57 7.73
C ARG A 214 -6.91 9.13 7.64
N THR A 215 -7.82 10.07 7.42
CA THR A 215 -9.26 9.78 7.28
C THR A 215 -9.53 8.82 6.13
N THR A 216 -8.80 8.96 5.02
CA THR A 216 -8.95 8.08 3.86
C THR A 216 -8.46 6.67 4.15
N LEU A 217 -7.38 6.50 4.92
CA LEU A 217 -6.71 5.21 5.09
C LEU A 217 -7.04 4.49 6.41
N THR A 218 -7.47 5.20 7.48
CA THR A 218 -7.82 4.57 8.76
C THR A 218 -8.94 3.55 8.59
N ASP A 219 -8.71 2.32 9.04
CA ASP A 219 -9.62 1.18 8.88
C ASP A 219 -10.08 1.01 7.41
N GLY A 220 -9.21 1.42 6.47
CA GLY A 220 -9.49 1.38 5.04
C GLY A 220 -9.37 -0.02 4.43
N GLY A 221 -8.82 -0.99 5.15
CA GLY A 221 -8.61 -2.35 4.66
C GLY A 221 -7.67 -2.37 3.45
N VAL A 222 -8.13 -2.91 2.33
CA VAL A 222 -7.36 -2.82 1.09
C VAL A 222 -7.41 -1.39 0.56
N ALA A 223 -6.25 -0.88 0.21
CA ALA A 223 -6.12 0.40 -0.47
C ALA A 223 -5.38 0.23 -1.80
N VAL A 224 -5.68 1.10 -2.74
CA VAL A 224 -4.97 1.21 -4.00
C VAL A 224 -4.53 2.64 -4.21
N MET A 225 -3.39 2.80 -4.84
CA MET A 225 -2.88 4.11 -5.18
C MET A 225 -2.26 4.08 -6.56
N SER A 226 -2.44 5.17 -7.28
CA SER A 226 -1.85 5.32 -8.59
C SER A 226 -1.60 6.78 -8.91
N SER A 227 -0.63 7.01 -9.79
CA SER A 227 -0.36 8.34 -10.35
C SER A 227 -0.22 8.23 -11.86
N GLY A 228 -0.79 9.20 -12.57
CA GLY A 228 -0.68 9.33 -14.00
C GLY A 228 -0.28 10.74 -14.41
N TYR A 229 0.32 10.88 -15.58
CA TYR A 229 0.89 12.09 -16.10
C TYR A 229 0.42 12.35 -17.52
N ALA A 230 0.11 13.59 -17.84
CA ALA A 230 -0.14 14.01 -19.22
C ALA A 230 0.13 15.50 -19.44
N GLU A 231 0.33 15.89 -20.70
CA GLU A 231 0.50 17.28 -21.11
C GLU A 231 -0.30 17.58 -22.41
N GLY A 232 -0.56 18.85 -22.69
CA GLY A 232 -1.31 19.29 -23.89
C GLY A 232 -2.83 19.17 -23.71
N ASP A 233 -3.56 19.02 -24.82
CA ASP A 233 -5.03 19.00 -24.81
C ASP A 233 -5.59 17.80 -24.02
N HIS A 234 -6.67 18.05 -23.25
CA HIS A 234 -7.30 17.05 -22.39
C HIS A 234 -6.34 16.32 -21.44
N ARG A 235 -5.31 17.06 -20.96
CA ARG A 235 -4.25 16.47 -20.13
C ARG A 235 -4.77 15.90 -18.82
N VAL A 236 -5.83 16.46 -18.24
CA VAL A 236 -6.43 15.94 -16.99
C VAL A 236 -7.08 14.58 -17.25
N THR A 237 -7.91 14.45 -18.28
CA THR A 237 -8.53 13.17 -18.66
C THR A 237 -7.46 12.10 -18.94
N ARG A 238 -6.45 12.46 -19.74
CA ARG A 238 -5.36 11.51 -20.07
C ARG A 238 -4.49 11.13 -18.86
N ALA A 239 -4.25 12.07 -17.94
CA ALA A 239 -3.54 11.75 -16.70
C ALA A 239 -4.37 10.83 -15.79
N ILE A 240 -5.69 11.01 -15.74
CA ILE A 240 -6.60 10.08 -15.05
C ILE A 240 -6.56 8.70 -15.69
N GLU A 241 -6.64 8.64 -17.01
CA GLU A 241 -6.56 7.37 -17.76
C GLU A 241 -5.22 6.67 -17.54
N ASP A 242 -4.10 7.40 -17.60
CA ASP A 242 -2.77 6.89 -17.30
C ASP A 242 -2.69 6.34 -15.87
N ALA A 243 -3.23 7.08 -14.88
CA ALA A 243 -3.33 6.59 -13.51
C ALA A 243 -4.14 5.30 -13.41
N LEU A 244 -5.29 5.21 -14.09
CA LEU A 244 -6.16 4.01 -14.06
C LEU A 244 -5.51 2.80 -14.75
N HIS A 245 -4.58 3.00 -15.69
CA HIS A 245 -3.83 1.92 -16.36
C HIS A 245 -2.55 1.52 -15.63
N SER A 246 -2.27 2.11 -14.48
CA SER A 246 -1.10 1.77 -13.68
C SER A 246 -1.10 0.30 -13.24
N PRO A 247 0.08 -0.35 -13.17
CA PRO A 247 0.22 -1.71 -12.66
C PRO A 247 -0.24 -1.88 -11.21
N LEU A 248 -0.41 -0.78 -10.49
CA LEU A 248 -0.88 -0.74 -9.10
C LEU A 248 -2.41 -0.77 -8.98
N LEU A 249 -3.13 -0.54 -10.08
CA LEU A 249 -4.57 -0.49 -10.13
C LEU A 249 -5.14 -1.55 -11.07
N ASN A 250 -6.25 -2.15 -10.67
CA ASN A 250 -7.14 -2.83 -11.60
C ASN A 250 -8.31 -1.88 -11.91
N ASN A 251 -8.56 -1.57 -13.18
CA ASN A 251 -9.50 -0.54 -13.64
C ASN A 251 -10.90 -0.60 -12.99
N ASN A 252 -11.33 -1.79 -12.60
CA ASN A 252 -12.65 -1.99 -12.02
C ASN A 252 -12.71 -1.78 -10.49
N ASP A 253 -11.56 -1.70 -9.83
CA ASP A 253 -11.52 -1.66 -8.37
C ASP A 253 -11.75 -0.26 -7.81
N VAL A 254 -11.24 0.77 -8.49
CA VAL A 254 -11.33 2.17 -8.03
C VAL A 254 -12.77 2.63 -7.85
N TYR A 255 -13.67 2.23 -8.75
CA TYR A 255 -15.09 2.65 -8.71
C TYR A 255 -15.90 1.99 -7.59
N ASN A 256 -15.34 0.97 -6.94
CA ASN A 256 -15.96 0.26 -5.81
C ASN A 256 -15.42 0.70 -4.44
N ALA A 257 -14.58 1.72 -4.42
CA ALA A 257 -14.02 2.26 -3.18
C ALA A 257 -15.09 2.99 -2.34
N ASP A 258 -14.95 2.96 -1.02
CA ASP A 258 -15.78 3.76 -0.11
C ASP A 258 -15.24 5.18 0.06
N ARG A 259 -13.92 5.35 -0.12
CA ARG A 259 -13.21 6.62 0.08
C ARG A 259 -12.21 6.86 -1.03
N ILE A 260 -12.17 8.07 -1.55
CA ILE A 260 -11.21 8.52 -2.56
C ILE A 260 -10.60 9.85 -2.16
N LEU A 261 -9.29 9.92 -2.31
CA LEU A 261 -8.52 11.14 -2.28
C LEU A 261 -7.87 11.35 -3.65
N LEU A 262 -8.15 12.49 -4.26
CA LEU A 262 -7.65 12.89 -5.56
C LEU A 262 -6.70 14.09 -5.40
N ALA A 263 -5.41 13.89 -5.64
CA ALA A 263 -4.46 14.98 -5.69
C ALA A 263 -4.15 15.36 -7.14
N ILE A 264 -4.36 16.63 -7.47
CA ILE A 264 -4.05 17.21 -8.77
C ILE A 264 -2.78 18.04 -8.58
N SER A 265 -1.69 17.64 -9.21
CA SER A 265 -0.44 18.39 -9.15
C SER A 265 -0.19 19.11 -10.47
N THR A 266 0.21 20.38 -10.38
CA THR A 266 0.39 21.28 -11.52
C THR A 266 1.56 22.23 -11.26
N SER A 267 2.19 22.74 -12.32
CA SER A 267 3.25 23.73 -12.20
C SER A 267 2.67 25.15 -11.99
N LYS A 268 3.54 26.08 -11.56
CA LYS A 268 3.26 27.52 -11.55
C LYS A 268 3.54 28.21 -12.90
N GLU A 269 4.18 27.51 -13.82
CA GLU A 269 4.50 28.04 -15.13
C GLU A 269 3.23 28.32 -15.93
N LYS A 270 3.26 29.38 -16.76
CA LYS A 270 2.09 29.86 -17.49
C LYS A 270 1.35 28.77 -18.29
N ASP A 271 2.11 27.86 -18.91
CA ASP A 271 1.59 26.76 -19.72
C ASP A 271 1.31 25.49 -18.89
N GLY A 272 1.73 25.45 -17.62
CA GLY A 272 1.58 24.33 -16.72
C GLY A 272 0.40 24.47 -15.74
N VAL A 273 -0.08 25.69 -15.50
CA VAL A 273 -1.16 25.97 -14.55
C VAL A 273 -2.45 25.29 -14.98
N LEU A 274 -3.15 24.69 -14.01
CA LEU A 274 -4.49 24.12 -14.23
C LEU A 274 -5.50 25.22 -14.52
N LEU A 275 -6.26 25.07 -15.59
CA LEU A 275 -7.30 26.01 -15.99
C LEU A 275 -8.66 25.60 -15.40
N THR A 276 -9.55 26.60 -15.19
CA THR A 276 -10.89 26.33 -14.67
C THR A 276 -11.72 25.43 -15.59
N GLY A 277 -11.54 25.50 -16.91
CA GLY A 277 -12.19 24.62 -17.88
C GLY A 277 -11.72 23.15 -17.78
N GLU A 278 -10.51 22.91 -17.27
CA GLU A 278 -10.01 21.54 -17.04
C GLU A 278 -10.65 20.87 -15.80
N LEU A 279 -11.30 21.64 -14.91
CA LEU A 279 -12.06 21.09 -13.78
C LEU A 279 -13.33 20.35 -14.22
N ASP A 280 -13.83 20.63 -15.40
CA ASP A 280 -14.96 19.87 -15.98
C ASP A 280 -14.57 18.42 -16.25
N GLU A 281 -13.29 18.17 -16.61
CA GLU A 281 -12.74 16.83 -16.80
C GLU A 281 -12.64 16.06 -15.47
N VAL A 282 -12.24 16.75 -14.39
CA VAL A 282 -12.24 16.19 -13.02
C VAL A 282 -13.67 15.85 -12.59
N THR A 283 -14.61 16.75 -12.84
CA THR A 283 -16.02 16.56 -12.50
C THR A 283 -16.61 15.36 -13.24
N ALA A 284 -16.31 15.22 -14.53
CA ALA A 284 -16.75 14.07 -15.34
C ALA A 284 -16.18 12.75 -14.82
N PHE A 285 -14.95 12.76 -14.30
CA PHE A 285 -14.37 11.58 -13.65
C PHE A 285 -15.08 11.26 -12.33
N MET A 286 -15.29 12.26 -11.47
CA MET A 286 -15.92 12.07 -10.17
C MET A 286 -17.38 11.61 -10.27
N GLN A 287 -18.10 11.97 -11.32
CA GLN A 287 -19.48 11.51 -11.59
C GLN A 287 -19.59 10.01 -11.89
N LYS A 288 -18.48 9.32 -12.18
CA LYS A 288 -18.47 7.87 -12.38
C LYS A 288 -18.59 7.07 -11.08
N PHE A 289 -18.41 7.73 -9.94
CA PHE A 289 -18.48 7.11 -8.62
C PHE A 289 -19.89 7.22 -8.02
N ASP A 290 -20.19 6.32 -7.09
CA ASP A 290 -21.44 6.40 -6.33
C ASP A 290 -21.50 7.70 -5.53
N SER A 291 -22.68 8.31 -5.46
CA SER A 291 -22.92 9.55 -4.73
C SER A 291 -22.67 9.46 -3.21
N GLN A 292 -22.57 8.25 -2.66
CA GLN A 292 -22.31 7.99 -1.24
C GLN A 292 -20.80 7.90 -0.92
N ILE A 293 -19.93 7.92 -1.94
CA ILE A 293 -18.48 7.80 -1.71
C ILE A 293 -17.95 9.06 -1.02
N GLN A 294 -17.07 8.86 -0.02
CA GLN A 294 -16.37 9.98 0.60
C GLN A 294 -15.23 10.43 -0.29
N THR A 295 -15.30 11.65 -0.77
CA THR A 295 -14.29 12.22 -1.66
C THR A 295 -13.56 13.37 -1.01
N LYS A 296 -12.22 13.35 -1.15
CA LYS A 296 -11.34 14.47 -0.85
C LYS A 296 -10.55 14.82 -2.10
N TRP A 297 -10.32 16.09 -2.34
CA TRP A 297 -9.47 16.50 -3.44
C TRP A 297 -8.59 17.69 -3.05
N GLY A 298 -7.46 17.81 -3.70
CA GLY A 298 -6.55 18.93 -3.49
C GLY A 298 -5.78 19.29 -4.75
N LEU A 299 -5.28 20.53 -4.75
CA LEU A 299 -4.46 21.10 -5.82
C LEU A 299 -3.07 21.42 -5.27
N VAL A 300 -2.10 20.64 -5.69
CA VAL A 300 -0.69 20.72 -5.28
C VAL A 300 0.10 21.46 -6.34
N ILE A 301 1.06 22.28 -5.92
CA ILE A 301 1.94 22.99 -6.82
C ILE A 301 3.31 22.29 -6.84
N ASP A 302 3.63 21.70 -7.98
CA ASP A 302 4.92 21.04 -8.23
C ASP A 302 5.64 21.69 -9.41
N PRO A 303 6.67 22.51 -9.16
CA PRO A 303 7.41 23.18 -10.21
C PRO A 303 8.13 22.24 -11.19
N SER A 304 8.40 20.99 -10.78
CA SER A 304 9.11 20.01 -11.59
C SER A 304 8.29 19.50 -12.78
N LEU A 305 6.97 19.66 -12.73
CA LEU A 305 6.03 19.15 -13.75
C LEU A 305 6.08 19.96 -15.07
N GLY A 306 6.60 21.20 -15.07
CA GLY A 306 6.61 22.04 -16.27
C GLY A 306 5.21 22.20 -16.86
N LYS A 307 4.95 21.61 -18.03
CA LYS A 307 3.64 21.64 -18.72
C LYS A 307 2.71 20.47 -18.35
N GLN A 308 3.23 19.47 -17.65
CA GLN A 308 2.47 18.29 -17.30
C GLN A 308 1.52 18.55 -16.13
N VAL A 309 0.43 17.79 -16.12
CA VAL A 309 -0.42 17.58 -14.95
C VAL A 309 -0.17 16.17 -14.43
N LYS A 310 -0.02 16.03 -13.11
CA LYS A 310 0.02 14.73 -12.43
C LYS A 310 -1.29 14.56 -11.66
N ILE A 311 -1.95 13.45 -11.86
CA ILE A 311 -3.12 13.03 -11.08
C ILE A 311 -2.70 11.86 -10.19
N THR A 312 -2.91 11.99 -8.89
CA THR A 312 -2.70 10.90 -7.93
C THR A 312 -4.05 10.51 -7.32
N ILE A 313 -4.40 9.25 -7.45
CA ILE A 313 -5.62 8.65 -6.91
C ILE A 313 -5.20 7.75 -5.75
N LEU A 314 -5.74 8.01 -4.56
CA LEU A 314 -5.64 7.13 -3.41
C LEU A 314 -7.06 6.70 -3.06
N ALA A 315 -7.33 5.42 -3.10
CA ALA A 315 -8.67 4.87 -2.85
C ALA A 315 -8.58 3.73 -1.83
N SER A 316 -9.56 3.65 -0.94
CA SER A 316 -9.65 2.65 0.12
C SER A 316 -11.08 2.22 0.38
N GLY A 317 -11.24 1.22 1.26
CA GLY A 317 -12.57 0.73 1.60
C GLY A 317 -13.14 -0.16 0.49
N PHE A 318 -12.29 -0.89 -0.22
CA PHE A 318 -12.75 -1.93 -1.16
C PHE A 318 -13.33 -3.09 -0.36
N GLY A 319 -14.39 -2.81 0.38
CA GLY A 319 -14.93 -3.76 1.32
C GLY A 319 -16.24 -4.31 0.85
N LEU A 320 -16.39 -5.43 1.13
CA LEU A 320 -17.36 -6.27 1.82
C LEU A 320 -18.79 -5.70 2.00
N TYR A 321 -19.00 -4.38 2.04
CA TYR A 321 -20.32 -3.80 2.31
C TYR A 321 -21.25 -3.84 1.09
N ASN A 322 -20.76 -3.58 -0.10
CA ASN A 322 -21.56 -3.67 -1.32
C ASN A 322 -21.79 -5.13 -1.77
N LYS A 323 -20.88 -6.06 -1.41
CA LYS A 323 -21.13 -7.50 -1.58
C LYS A 323 -22.17 -8.04 -0.61
N LYS A 324 -22.29 -7.52 0.62
CA LYS A 324 -23.30 -8.01 1.59
C LYS A 324 -24.73 -7.79 1.11
N LYS A 325 -25.02 -6.74 0.37
CA LYS A 325 -26.35 -6.51 -0.19
C LYS A 325 -26.61 -7.41 -1.40
N LYS A 326 -25.67 -7.50 -2.33
CA LYS A 326 -25.76 -8.41 -3.48
C LYS A 326 -25.59 -9.89 -3.11
N GLN A 327 -24.75 -10.22 -2.10
CA GLN A 327 -24.64 -11.59 -1.61
C GLN A 327 -25.82 -12.02 -0.74
N LYS A 328 -26.44 -11.14 0.05
CA LYS A 328 -27.71 -11.50 0.73
C LYS A 328 -28.80 -11.85 -0.26
N GLU A 329 -28.89 -11.16 -1.36
CA GLU A 329 -29.86 -11.44 -2.43
C GLU A 329 -29.47 -12.69 -3.26
N ALA A 330 -28.16 -12.90 -3.51
CA ALA A 330 -27.66 -14.09 -4.21
C ALA A 330 -27.65 -15.34 -3.31
N VAL A 331 -27.29 -15.19 -2.03
CA VAL A 331 -27.31 -16.29 -1.04
C VAL A 331 -28.73 -16.69 -0.70
N ALA A 332 -29.68 -15.76 -0.66
CA ALA A 332 -31.11 -16.12 -0.51
C ALA A 332 -31.63 -16.95 -1.71
N LYS A 333 -31.12 -16.70 -2.92
CA LYS A 333 -31.41 -17.54 -4.10
C LYS A 333 -30.67 -18.87 -4.10
N GLN A 334 -29.38 -18.88 -3.68
CA GLN A 334 -28.58 -20.12 -3.66
C GLN A 334 -28.92 -21.07 -2.52
N ILE A 335 -29.41 -20.58 -1.38
CA ILE A 335 -29.89 -21.45 -0.27
C ILE A 335 -31.08 -22.28 -0.73
N GLN A 336 -31.90 -21.84 -1.67
CA GLN A 336 -32.98 -22.64 -2.25
C GLN A 336 -32.48 -23.71 -3.25
N GLU A 337 -31.31 -23.53 -3.86
CA GLU A 337 -30.74 -24.51 -4.82
C GLU A 337 -29.77 -25.51 -4.17
N ILE A 338 -29.08 -25.14 -3.08
CA ILE A 338 -28.03 -25.95 -2.42
C ILE A 338 -28.59 -27.05 -1.50
N THR A 339 -29.88 -27.01 -1.13
CA THR A 339 -30.49 -28.11 -0.34
C THR A 339 -30.57 -29.41 -1.13
N ALA A 340 -30.36 -29.38 -2.42
CA ALA A 340 -30.48 -30.55 -3.30
C ALA A 340 -29.14 -31.21 -3.71
N GLU A 341 -27.98 -30.58 -3.54
CA GLU A 341 -26.69 -31.09 -4.08
C GLU A 341 -25.61 -31.44 -3.03
N GLN A 342 -25.86 -31.33 -1.75
CA GLN A 342 -24.82 -31.39 -0.70
C GLN A 342 -24.31 -32.77 -0.28
N GLU A 343 -24.74 -33.88 -0.88
CA GLU A 343 -24.23 -35.20 -0.50
C GLU A 343 -23.08 -35.76 -1.37
N ALA A 344 -22.69 -35.11 -2.44
CA ALA A 344 -21.75 -35.69 -3.40
C ALA A 344 -20.28 -35.19 -3.35
N VAL A 345 -19.95 -34.13 -2.61
CA VAL A 345 -18.61 -33.48 -2.77
C VAL A 345 -17.90 -33.24 -1.41
N LYS A 346 -17.66 -34.28 -0.64
CA LYS A 346 -16.93 -34.13 0.64
C LYS A 346 -15.44 -34.43 0.61
N ASN A 347 -14.85 -34.83 -0.51
CA ASN A 347 -13.46 -35.31 -0.58
C ASN A 347 -12.52 -34.59 -1.54
N GLN A 348 -12.85 -33.41 -2.08
CA GLN A 348 -11.95 -32.68 -3.01
C GLN A 348 -11.63 -31.23 -2.60
N SER A 349 -11.96 -30.78 -1.39
CA SER A 349 -12.07 -29.35 -1.10
C SER A 349 -10.78 -28.59 -0.75
N GLU A 350 -9.73 -29.23 -0.26
CA GLU A 350 -8.54 -28.47 0.21
C GLU A 350 -7.58 -28.04 -0.92
N THR A 351 -7.46 -28.86 -1.97
CA THR A 351 -6.54 -28.55 -3.07
C THR A 351 -7.11 -27.51 -4.04
N THR A 352 -8.43 -27.50 -4.18
CA THR A 352 -9.13 -26.60 -5.10
C THR A 352 -9.15 -25.17 -4.58
N GLU A 353 -9.37 -24.95 -3.28
CA GLU A 353 -9.45 -23.63 -2.68
C GLU A 353 -8.10 -22.87 -2.74
N THR A 354 -6.99 -23.60 -2.53
CA THR A 354 -5.66 -23.02 -2.62
C THR A 354 -5.29 -22.66 -4.06
N THR A 355 -5.71 -23.47 -5.02
CA THR A 355 -5.48 -23.22 -6.46
C THR A 355 -6.32 -22.03 -6.94
N ASP A 356 -7.55 -21.91 -6.49
CA ASP A 356 -8.43 -20.79 -6.82
C ASP A 356 -7.93 -19.46 -6.24
N ARG A 357 -7.39 -19.45 -5.03
CA ARG A 357 -6.74 -18.26 -4.43
C ARG A 357 -5.53 -17.80 -5.25
N ARG A 358 -4.69 -18.71 -5.73
CA ARG A 358 -3.53 -18.37 -6.58
C ARG A 358 -3.98 -17.83 -7.92
N ASN A 359 -4.87 -18.51 -8.60
CA ASN A 359 -5.41 -18.08 -9.89
C ASN A 359 -6.03 -16.69 -9.81
N ALA A 360 -6.68 -16.39 -8.71
CA ALA A 360 -7.29 -15.12 -8.41
C ALA A 360 -6.30 -13.94 -8.42
N TYR A 361 -5.10 -14.13 -7.86
CA TYR A 361 -4.07 -13.09 -7.87
C TYR A 361 -3.36 -12.92 -9.21
N TYR A 362 -3.33 -13.97 -10.03
CA TYR A 362 -2.53 -13.97 -11.26
C TYR A 362 -3.36 -13.88 -12.56
N THR A 363 -4.68 -14.07 -12.52
CA THR A 363 -5.54 -14.13 -13.73
C THR A 363 -6.51 -12.96 -13.89
N ASN A 364 -6.21 -11.76 -13.57
CA ASN A 364 -7.08 -10.58 -13.78
C ASN A 364 -8.47 -10.59 -13.12
N ASN A 365 -8.90 -11.66 -12.49
CA ASN A 365 -10.27 -11.82 -12.03
C ASN A 365 -10.48 -11.55 -10.54
N LEU A 366 -9.42 -11.14 -9.81
CA LEU A 366 -9.58 -10.77 -8.41
C LEU A 366 -8.87 -9.46 -8.10
N SER A 367 -9.69 -8.49 -7.86
CA SER A 367 -9.37 -7.43 -6.94
C SER A 367 -9.01 -8.05 -5.58
N LEU A 368 -8.09 -7.42 -4.88
CA LEU A 368 -7.57 -7.76 -3.55
C LEU A 368 -8.63 -8.02 -2.45
N ILE A 369 -9.91 -8.06 -2.82
CA ILE A 369 -11.10 -8.06 -1.95
C ILE A 369 -11.26 -9.37 -1.16
N HIS A 370 -10.60 -10.46 -1.54
CA HIS A 370 -10.84 -11.77 -0.91
C HIS A 370 -9.95 -12.11 0.29
N ILE A 371 -9.03 -11.23 0.69
CA ILE A 371 -8.09 -11.50 1.79
C ILE A 371 -8.68 -11.21 3.18
N SER A 372 -9.79 -10.50 3.30
CA SER A 372 -10.23 -9.90 4.55
C SER A 372 -11.33 -10.61 5.34
N GLU A 373 -11.75 -11.82 5.00
CA GLU A 373 -12.69 -12.56 5.86
C GLU A 373 -12.02 -13.69 6.66
N PRO A 374 -11.83 -13.50 7.98
CA PRO A 374 -11.65 -14.67 8.85
C PRO A 374 -13.00 -15.37 8.99
N THR A 375 -13.08 -16.61 8.55
CA THR A 375 -14.13 -17.53 8.99
C THR A 375 -14.16 -17.53 10.52
N ARG A 376 -15.20 -16.94 11.11
CA ARG A 376 -15.46 -17.11 12.55
C ARG A 376 -15.67 -18.59 12.82
N PRO A 377 -14.99 -19.17 13.81
CA PRO A 377 -15.33 -20.51 14.24
C PRO A 377 -16.80 -20.51 14.72
N ARG A 378 -17.61 -21.38 14.17
CA ARG A 378 -18.93 -21.65 14.69
C ARG A 378 -18.72 -22.22 16.11
N LEU A 379 -19.15 -21.46 17.10
CA LEU A 379 -19.39 -22.01 18.42
C LEU A 379 -20.53 -23.04 18.30
N ILE A 380 -20.21 -24.24 18.70
CA ILE A 380 -21.20 -25.28 19.03
C ILE A 380 -21.85 -24.90 20.35
#